data_b7d857645473175d280a2ecca5495acd
#
_entry.id   b7d857645473175d280a2ecca5495acd
#
_cell.length_a   1.000
_cell.length_b   1.000
_cell.length_c   1.000
_cell.angle_alpha   90.00
_cell.angle_beta   90.00
_cell.angle_gamma   90.00
#
_symmetry.space_group_name_H-M   'P 1'
#
loop_
_entity.id
_entity.type
_entity.pdbx_description
1 polymer ?
#
loop_
_entity_poly.entity_id
_entity_poly.type
_entity_poly.pdbx_seq_one_letter_code
_entity_poly.pdbx_strand_id
1 'polypeptide(L)'
;MKIGIFDSGMGGLSVLHRALRMIPEADFLYYADEEHVPYGEKTREQVRGYIDEIIAFMIKKQVDAIVIACNTATSVATKEYRSQFPLPIVGMEPAVKKAVEEYADRPGRILVAATPITIKGDK
;
A
#
# COMPACT_ATOMS: atom_id res chain seq x y z
N MET A 1 6.07 -14.37 13.99
CA MET A 1 5.15 -13.36 13.41
C MET A 1 5.24 -13.43 11.91
N LYS A 2 4.11 -13.52 11.23
CA LYS A 2 4.05 -13.59 9.76
C LYS A 2 3.38 -12.34 9.21
N ILE A 3 4.07 -11.61 8.35
CA ILE A 3 3.61 -10.34 7.79
C ILE A 3 3.29 -10.53 6.30
N GLY A 4 2.06 -10.20 5.89
CA GLY A 4 1.68 -10.11 4.50
C GLY A 4 2.06 -8.74 3.93
N ILE A 5 2.68 -8.71 2.76
CA ILE A 5 2.94 -7.47 2.02
C ILE A 5 2.36 -7.65 0.63
N PHE A 6 1.52 -6.72 0.18
CA PHE A 6 1.04 -6.78 -1.19
C PHE A 6 1.22 -5.45 -1.93
N ASP A 7 1.41 -5.58 -3.23
CA ASP A 7 1.48 -4.49 -4.20
C ASP A 7 0.71 -4.88 -5.46
N SER A 8 0.36 -3.91 -6.27
CA SER A 8 -0.20 -4.14 -7.61
C SER A 8 0.81 -4.75 -8.59
N GLY A 9 2.11 -4.76 -8.26
CA GLY A 9 3.17 -5.29 -9.11
C GLY A 9 4.44 -5.56 -8.33
N MET A 10 5.59 -5.15 -8.87
CA MET A 10 6.92 -5.42 -8.30
C MET A 10 7.49 -4.27 -7.43
N GLY A 11 6.90 -3.09 -7.45
CA GLY A 11 7.42 -1.92 -6.72
C GLY A 11 7.51 -2.16 -5.22
N GLY A 12 6.57 -2.90 -4.66
CA GLY A 12 6.52 -3.26 -3.25
C GLY A 12 7.66 -4.18 -2.78
N LEU A 13 8.46 -4.76 -3.69
CA LEU A 13 9.66 -5.51 -3.31
C LEU A 13 10.69 -4.64 -2.59
N SER A 14 10.72 -3.34 -2.85
CA SER A 14 11.56 -2.40 -2.11
C SER A 14 11.14 -2.29 -0.64
N VAL A 15 9.83 -2.35 -0.38
CA VAL A 15 9.26 -2.37 0.97
C VAL A 15 9.60 -3.69 1.68
N LEU A 16 9.42 -4.82 0.98
CA LEU A 16 9.80 -6.14 1.49
C LEU A 16 11.30 -6.19 1.84
N HIS A 17 12.16 -5.72 0.93
CA HIS A 17 13.61 -5.69 1.19
C HIS A 17 13.96 -4.90 2.46
N ARG A 18 13.30 -3.76 2.66
CA ARG A 18 13.50 -2.95 3.87
C ARG A 18 12.97 -3.66 5.11
N ALA A 19 11.79 -4.27 5.03
CA ALA A 19 11.17 -5.01 6.13
C ALA A 19 12.03 -6.19 6.60
N LEU A 20 12.57 -7.00 5.68
CA LEU A 20 13.50 -8.09 5.98
C LEU A 20 14.74 -7.66 6.77
N ARG A 21 15.22 -6.43 6.54
CA ARG A 21 16.37 -5.89 7.26
C ARG A 21 16.01 -5.31 8.64
N MET A 22 14.75 -4.86 8.80
CA MET A 22 14.30 -4.23 10.05
C MET A 22 13.72 -5.25 11.04
N ILE A 23 13.15 -6.33 10.54
CA ILE A 23 12.48 -7.36 11.34
C ILE A 23 12.92 -8.73 10.82
N PRO A 24 14.22 -9.09 10.98
CA PRO A 24 14.77 -10.31 10.38
C PRO A 24 14.19 -11.60 10.96
N GLU A 25 13.56 -11.54 12.12
CA GLU A 25 12.91 -12.68 12.79
C GLU A 25 11.48 -12.94 12.32
N ALA A 26 10.90 -12.07 11.47
CA ALA A 26 9.56 -12.26 10.94
C ALA A 26 9.57 -13.08 9.64
N ASP A 27 8.52 -13.87 9.46
CA ASP A 27 8.21 -14.49 8.16
C ASP A 27 7.44 -13.49 7.29
N PHE A 28 7.73 -13.47 6.00
CA PHE A 28 7.04 -12.60 5.05
C PHE A 28 6.33 -13.37 3.95
N LEU A 29 5.11 -12.97 3.65
CA LEU A 29 4.35 -13.40 2.49
C LEU A 29 4.18 -12.19 1.56
N TYR A 30 4.83 -12.22 0.40
CA TYR A 30 4.65 -11.17 -0.63
C TYR A 30 3.64 -11.60 -1.68
N TYR A 31 2.71 -10.70 -2.02
CA TYR A 31 1.73 -10.89 -3.08
C TYR A 31 1.84 -9.75 -4.10
N ALA A 32 2.14 -10.09 -5.35
CA ALA A 32 2.10 -9.16 -6.49
C ALA A 32 0.82 -9.45 -7.30
N ASP A 33 -0.06 -8.45 -7.41
CA ASP A 33 -1.29 -8.59 -8.20
C ASP A 33 -1.03 -8.22 -9.67
N GLU A 34 -0.22 -9.02 -10.33
CA GLU A 34 0.17 -8.79 -11.72
C GLU A 34 -0.97 -9.05 -12.72
N GLU A 35 -2.01 -9.76 -12.31
CA GLU A 35 -3.16 -10.05 -13.16
C GLU A 35 -3.99 -8.81 -13.45
N HIS A 36 -4.08 -7.87 -12.49
CA HIS A 36 -4.96 -6.69 -12.59
C HIS A 36 -4.22 -5.37 -12.83
N VAL A 37 -2.89 -5.40 -13.00
CA VAL A 37 -2.16 -4.17 -13.33
C VAL A 37 -2.56 -3.64 -14.71
N PRO A 38 -2.50 -2.32 -14.92
CA PRO A 38 -2.17 -1.26 -13.98
C PRO A 38 -3.41 -0.78 -13.18
N TYR A 39 -3.29 -0.66 -11.88
CA TYR A 39 -4.38 -0.18 -11.01
C TYR A 39 -4.81 1.27 -11.34
N GLY A 40 -3.91 2.08 -11.89
CA GLY A 40 -4.21 3.46 -12.28
C GLY A 40 -5.26 3.61 -13.39
N GLU A 41 -5.52 2.56 -14.16
CA GLU A 41 -6.52 2.50 -15.23
C GLU A 41 -7.85 1.88 -14.78
N LYS A 42 -7.94 1.40 -13.55
CA LYS A 42 -9.12 0.75 -12.98
C LYS A 42 -10.02 1.75 -12.26
N THR A 43 -11.28 1.38 -12.07
CA THR A 43 -12.16 2.15 -11.18
C THR A 43 -11.82 1.88 -9.72
N ARG A 44 -12.26 2.79 -8.85
CA ARG A 44 -12.06 2.64 -7.40
C ARG A 44 -12.71 1.36 -6.86
N GLU A 45 -13.89 1.01 -7.38
CA GLU A 45 -14.64 -0.20 -7.03
C GLU A 45 -13.91 -1.47 -7.47
N GLN A 46 -13.34 -1.47 -8.68
CA GLN A 46 -12.54 -2.61 -9.15
C GLN A 46 -11.31 -2.84 -8.26
N VAL A 47 -10.55 -1.78 -7.98
CA VAL A 47 -9.36 -1.88 -7.11
C VAL A 47 -9.76 -2.35 -5.71
N ARG A 48 -10.89 -1.88 -5.17
CA ARG A 48 -11.40 -2.34 -3.89
C ARG A 48 -11.71 -3.84 -3.89
N GLY A 49 -12.36 -4.33 -4.94
CA GLY A 49 -12.63 -5.77 -5.09
C GLY A 49 -11.34 -6.61 -5.08
N TYR A 50 -10.29 -6.17 -5.77
CA TYR A 50 -8.99 -6.85 -5.76
C TYR A 50 -8.35 -6.84 -4.36
N ILE A 51 -8.43 -5.72 -3.66
CA ILE A 51 -7.92 -5.60 -2.29
C ILE A 51 -8.67 -6.57 -1.35
N ASP A 52 -10.00 -6.67 -1.46
CA ASP A 52 -10.81 -7.59 -0.65
C ASP A 52 -10.36 -9.05 -0.85
N GLU A 53 -10.15 -9.48 -2.10
CA GLU A 53 -9.68 -10.82 -2.44
C GLU A 53 -8.27 -11.09 -1.89
N ILE A 54 -7.35 -10.12 -2.03
CA ILE A 54 -5.98 -10.26 -1.53
C ILE A 54 -5.96 -10.34 0.00
N ILE A 55 -6.73 -9.49 0.69
CA ILE A 55 -6.82 -9.53 2.16
C ILE A 55 -7.40 -10.86 2.63
N ALA A 56 -8.48 -11.33 1.99
CA ALA A 56 -9.09 -12.63 2.31
C ALA A 56 -8.08 -13.79 2.12
N PHE A 57 -7.31 -13.75 1.04
CA PHE A 57 -6.23 -14.73 0.79
C PHE A 57 -5.17 -14.68 1.89
N MET A 58 -4.71 -13.50 2.28
CA MET A 58 -3.70 -13.33 3.32
C MET A 58 -4.18 -13.80 4.69
N ILE A 59 -5.44 -13.51 5.05
CA ILE A 59 -6.08 -14.02 6.27
C ILE A 59 -6.11 -15.56 6.25
N LYS A 60 -6.50 -16.17 5.13
CA LYS A 60 -6.46 -17.64 4.95
C LYS A 60 -5.04 -18.21 5.09
N LYS A 61 -4.02 -17.44 4.73
CA LYS A 61 -2.60 -17.81 4.92
C LYS A 61 -2.08 -17.53 6.35
N GLN A 62 -2.96 -17.11 7.24
CA GLN A 62 -2.68 -16.87 8.66
C GLN A 62 -1.54 -15.86 8.87
N VAL A 63 -1.60 -14.73 8.16
CA VAL A 63 -0.73 -13.59 8.47
C VAL A 63 -1.22 -12.86 9.71
N ASP A 64 -0.31 -12.31 10.50
CA ASP A 64 -0.61 -11.56 11.72
C ASP A 64 -0.85 -10.07 11.45
N ALA A 65 -0.31 -9.57 10.34
CA ALA A 65 -0.47 -8.18 9.89
C ALA A 65 -0.33 -8.08 8.38
N ILE A 66 -0.87 -7.01 7.78
CA ILE A 66 -0.78 -6.74 6.34
C ILE A 66 -0.19 -5.34 6.09
N VAL A 67 0.73 -5.25 5.13
CA VAL A 67 1.24 -4.00 4.58
C VAL A 67 0.77 -3.85 3.14
N ILE A 68 0.07 -2.76 2.85
CA ILE A 68 -0.31 -2.36 1.50
C ILE A 68 0.82 -1.49 0.93
N ALA A 69 1.70 -2.09 0.13
CA ALA A 69 2.88 -1.41 -0.44
C ALA A 69 2.55 -0.57 -1.70
N CYS A 70 1.30 -0.60 -2.15
CA CYS A 70 0.80 0.15 -3.30
C CYS A 70 0.14 1.46 -2.87
N ASN A 71 0.58 2.61 -3.42
CA ASN A 71 -0.03 3.90 -3.13
C ASN A 71 -1.48 3.98 -3.62
N THR A 72 -1.76 3.46 -4.81
CA THR A 72 -3.13 3.44 -5.38
C THR A 72 -4.06 2.60 -4.51
N ALA A 73 -3.65 1.38 -4.14
CA ALA A 73 -4.42 0.52 -3.25
C ALA A 73 -4.63 1.16 -1.87
N THR A 74 -3.60 1.80 -1.31
CA THR A 74 -3.72 2.53 -0.03
C THR A 74 -4.73 3.67 -0.10
N SER A 75 -4.79 4.39 -1.24
CA SER A 75 -5.78 5.47 -1.45
C SER A 75 -7.22 4.96 -1.54
N VAL A 76 -7.42 3.72 -1.94
CA VAL A 76 -8.73 3.05 -1.95
C VAL A 76 -9.07 2.45 -0.59
N ALA A 77 -8.08 1.79 0.03
CA ALA A 77 -8.20 1.18 1.35
C ALA A 77 -8.01 2.24 2.46
N THR A 78 -9.03 3.08 2.67
CA THR A 78 -9.01 4.12 3.70
C THR A 78 -8.77 3.55 5.10
N LYS A 79 -8.48 4.41 6.06
CA LYS A 79 -8.26 4.00 7.45
C LYS A 79 -9.49 3.29 8.02
N GLU A 80 -10.68 3.80 7.74
CA GLU A 80 -11.96 3.23 8.15
C GLU A 80 -12.20 1.85 7.52
N TYR A 81 -11.87 1.69 6.24
CA TYR A 81 -11.95 0.40 5.57
C TYR A 81 -11.00 -0.63 6.19
N ARG A 82 -9.74 -0.24 6.43
CA ARG A 82 -8.74 -1.13 7.03
C ARG A 82 -9.12 -1.57 8.45
N SER A 83 -9.78 -0.72 9.22
CA SER A 83 -10.23 -1.03 10.58
C SER A 83 -11.36 -2.07 10.66
N GLN A 84 -11.97 -2.44 9.54
CA GLN A 84 -13.03 -3.47 9.47
C GLN A 84 -12.47 -4.90 9.54
N PHE A 85 -11.17 -5.08 9.38
CA PHE A 85 -10.53 -6.39 9.38
C PHE A 85 -9.99 -6.77 10.78
N PRO A 86 -9.91 -8.08 11.09
CA PRO A 86 -9.53 -8.56 12.43
C PRO A 86 -8.03 -8.47 12.74
N LEU A 87 -7.22 -7.96 11.81
CA LEU A 87 -5.76 -7.82 11.94
C LEU A 87 -5.31 -6.43 11.52
N PRO A 88 -4.14 -5.97 12.01
CA PRO A 88 -3.59 -4.67 11.62
C PRO A 88 -3.29 -4.61 10.13
N ILE A 89 -3.76 -3.55 9.47
CA ILE A 89 -3.45 -3.26 8.06
C ILE A 89 -2.85 -1.86 7.96
N VAL A 90 -1.61 -1.79 7.49
CA VAL A 90 -0.85 -0.54 7.29
C VAL A 90 -0.79 -0.24 5.80
N GLY A 91 -1.09 1.00 5.43
CA GLY A 91 -0.96 1.47 4.04
C GLY A 91 0.31 2.30 3.84
N MET A 92 0.76 2.37 2.59
CA MET A 92 1.87 3.24 2.19
C MET A 92 1.36 4.67 1.98
N GLU A 93 1.84 5.59 2.80
CA GLU A 93 1.49 7.01 2.65
C GLU A 93 2.42 7.68 1.63
N PRO A 94 1.89 8.56 0.75
CA PRO A 94 2.72 9.33 -0.18
C PRO A 94 3.69 10.25 0.57
N ALA A 95 4.93 10.36 0.05
CA ALA A 95 5.97 11.18 0.65
C ALA A 95 5.77 12.71 0.48
N VAL A 96 4.63 13.15 -0.06
CA VAL A 96 4.33 14.57 -0.33
C VAL A 96 4.38 15.40 0.94
N LYS A 97 3.74 14.94 2.02
CA LYS A 97 3.75 15.65 3.30
C LYS A 97 5.18 15.85 3.81
N LYS A 98 5.99 14.78 3.79
CA LYS A 98 7.39 14.84 4.21
C LYS A 98 8.20 15.79 3.34
N ALA A 99 7.99 15.76 2.02
CA ALA A 99 8.66 16.68 1.10
C ALA A 99 8.28 18.14 1.40
N VAL A 100 7.00 18.42 1.67
CA VAL A 100 6.55 19.76 2.04
C VAL A 100 7.18 20.21 3.37
N GLU A 101 7.22 19.35 4.37
CA GLU A 101 7.83 19.65 5.67
C GLU A 101 9.34 19.94 5.57
N GLU A 102 10.06 19.16 4.74
CA GLU A 102 11.51 19.35 4.53
C GLU A 102 11.86 20.60 3.72
N TYR A 103 10.93 21.10 2.90
CA TYR A 103 11.13 22.27 2.02
C TYR A 103 10.28 23.48 2.41
N ALA A 104 9.64 23.49 3.58
CA ALA A 104 8.73 24.55 4.01
C ALA A 104 9.36 25.96 3.98
N ASP A 105 10.65 26.07 4.28
CA ASP A 105 11.39 27.34 4.33
C ASP A 105 12.17 27.65 3.04
N ARG A 106 11.92 26.92 1.96
CA ARG A 106 12.62 27.08 0.68
C ARG A 106 11.66 27.46 -0.43
N PRO A 107 11.99 28.48 -1.27
CA PRO A 107 11.20 28.77 -2.46
C PRO A 107 11.37 27.61 -3.46
N GLY A 108 10.26 27.13 -4.02
CA GLY A 108 10.31 26.05 -4.99
C GLY A 108 8.93 25.45 -5.27
N ARG A 109 8.92 24.43 -6.12
CA ARG A 109 7.74 23.63 -6.47
C ARG A 109 8.02 22.17 -6.25
N ILE A 110 7.06 21.45 -5.71
CA ILE A 110 7.13 20.00 -5.55
C ILE A 110 6.27 19.39 -6.67
N LEU A 111 6.90 18.59 -7.54
CA LEU A 111 6.21 17.83 -8.55
C LEU A 111 5.76 16.49 -7.96
N VAL A 112 4.46 16.22 -8.02
CA VAL A 112 3.89 14.94 -7.59
C VAL A 112 3.47 14.14 -8.82
N ALA A 113 4.09 12.97 -9.00
CA ALA A 113 3.71 12.00 -10.03
C ALA A 113 2.99 10.83 -9.37
N ALA A 114 1.71 10.64 -9.67
CA ALA A 114 0.90 9.59 -9.10
C ALA A 114 -0.27 9.21 -10.03
N THR A 115 -0.92 8.08 -9.75
CA THR A 115 -2.13 7.69 -10.50
C THR A 115 -3.30 8.63 -10.21
N PRO A 116 -4.29 8.75 -11.14
CA PRO A 116 -5.46 9.60 -10.92
C PRO A 116 -6.21 9.26 -9.62
N ILE A 117 -6.31 7.98 -9.25
CA ILE A 117 -6.94 7.55 -8.00
C ILE A 117 -6.19 8.10 -6.79
N THR A 118 -4.85 8.05 -6.81
CA THR A 118 -4.01 8.57 -5.73
C THR A 118 -4.14 10.09 -5.59
N ILE A 119 -4.15 10.83 -6.73
CA ILE A 119 -4.25 12.30 -6.72
C ILE A 119 -5.63 12.77 -6.25
N LYS A 120 -6.70 12.04 -6.61
CA LYS A 120 -8.08 12.36 -6.21
C LYS A 120 -8.47 11.82 -4.83
N GLY A 121 -7.59 11.06 -4.19
CA GLY A 121 -7.81 10.53 -2.84
C GLY A 121 -7.71 11.64 -1.78
N ASP A 122 -8.47 11.49 -0.70
CA ASP A 122 -8.43 12.37 0.48
C ASP A 122 -7.18 12.05 1.33
N LYS A 123 -6.02 12.61 0.94
CA LYS A 123 -4.76 12.45 1.67
C LYS A 123 -4.00 13.76 1.80
#